data_fab2c0039e71a234010a230dc0f68292
#
_entry.id   fab2c0039e71a234010a230dc0f68292
#
_cell.length_a   1.000
_cell.length_b   1.000
_cell.length_c   1.000
_cell.angle_alpha   90.00
_cell.angle_beta   90.00
_cell.angle_gamma   90.00
#
_symmetry.space_group_name_H-M   'P 1'
#
loop_
_entity.id
_entity.type
_entity.pdbx_description
1 polymer ?
#
loop_
_entity_poly.entity_id
_entity_poly.type
_entity_poly.pdbx_seq_one_letter_code
_entity_poly.pdbx_strand_id
1 'polypeptide(L)' 'MSSTTDKVKGTANQAIGKVKKGVGEATDDPALKGEGQVQEAKGDLQKVVGNAKSAIKKAADL' A
#
# COMPACT_ATOMS: atom_id res chain seq x y z
N MET A 1 9.33 -10.60 -10.47
CA MET A 1 9.45 -9.63 -9.40
C MET A 1 9.32 -10.25 -8.04
N SER A 2 10.11 -9.82 -7.11
CA SER A 2 10.10 -10.40 -5.78
C SER A 2 8.97 -9.83 -4.92
N SER A 3 8.55 -10.61 -3.93
CA SER A 3 7.57 -10.16 -2.93
C SER A 3 8.09 -8.96 -2.12
N THR A 4 9.41 -8.83 -1.98
CA THR A 4 10.02 -7.68 -1.32
C THR A 4 9.71 -6.38 -2.07
N THR A 5 9.81 -6.40 -3.41
CA THR A 5 9.46 -5.25 -4.25
C THR A 5 7.99 -4.87 -4.07
N ASP A 6 7.09 -5.86 -4.06
CA ASP A 6 5.66 -5.60 -3.84
C ASP A 6 5.41 -4.96 -2.48
N LYS A 7 6.08 -5.43 -1.44
CA LYS A 7 5.95 -4.88 -0.09
C LYS A 7 6.47 -3.45 -0.01
N VAL A 8 7.60 -3.16 -0.66
CA VAL A 8 8.16 -1.80 -0.67
C VAL A 8 7.22 -0.84 -1.38
N LYS A 9 6.68 -1.25 -2.55
CA LYS A 9 5.70 -0.43 -3.27
C LYS A 9 4.44 -0.21 -2.45
N GLY A 10 3.96 -1.26 -1.77
CA GLY A 10 2.80 -1.16 -0.90
C GLY A 10 3.02 -0.18 0.24
N THR A 11 4.17 -0.26 0.89
CA THR A 11 4.53 0.64 1.99
C THR A 11 4.63 2.08 1.50
N ALA A 12 5.26 2.31 0.34
CA ALA A 12 5.37 3.64 -0.23
C ALA A 12 3.99 4.22 -0.55
N ASN A 13 3.11 3.43 -1.16
CA ASN A 13 1.75 3.87 -1.47
C ASN A 13 0.97 4.19 -0.20
N GLN A 14 1.11 3.38 0.86
CA GLN A 14 0.46 3.67 2.14
C GLN A 14 0.95 4.98 2.74
N ALA A 15 2.26 5.22 2.72
CA ALA A 15 2.83 6.43 3.29
C ALA A 15 2.35 7.67 2.54
N ILE A 16 2.37 7.64 1.21
CA ILE A 16 1.89 8.73 0.38
C ILE A 16 0.39 8.95 0.61
N GLY A 17 -0.38 7.87 0.69
CA GLY A 17 -1.81 7.95 0.93
C GLY A 17 -2.13 8.61 2.26
N LYS A 18 -1.40 8.27 3.31
CA LYS A 18 -1.58 8.88 4.64
C LYS A 18 -1.26 10.37 4.63
N VAL A 19 -0.19 10.77 3.94
CA VAL A 19 0.17 12.18 3.80
C VAL A 19 -0.94 12.94 3.06
N LYS A 20 -1.42 12.40 1.93
CA LYS A 20 -2.52 13.03 1.17
C LYS A 20 -3.77 13.17 2.01
N LYS A 21 -4.12 12.12 2.75
CA LYS A 21 -5.29 12.13 3.62
C LYS A 21 -5.16 13.19 4.70
N GLY A 22 -3.99 13.29 5.34
CA GLY A 22 -3.73 14.29 6.37
C GLY A 22 -3.78 15.71 5.82
N VAL A 23 -3.17 15.95 4.67
CA VAL A 23 -3.22 17.27 4.02
C VAL A 23 -4.65 17.60 3.60
N GLY A 24 -5.39 16.62 3.07
CA GLY A 24 -6.79 16.81 2.70
C GLY A 24 -7.65 17.20 3.88
N GLU A 25 -7.45 16.56 5.04
CA GLU A 25 -8.16 16.92 6.26
C GLU A 25 -7.79 18.33 6.75
N ALA A 26 -6.49 18.64 6.73
CA ALA A 26 -6.01 19.94 7.20
C ALA A 26 -6.47 21.09 6.33
N THR A 27 -6.68 20.87 5.05
CA THR A 27 -7.10 21.89 4.07
C THR A 27 -8.59 21.81 3.71
N ASP A 28 -9.33 20.90 4.35
CA ASP A 28 -10.74 20.63 4.02
C ASP A 28 -10.94 20.28 2.54
N ASP A 29 -10.04 19.46 2.01
CA ASP A 29 -10.10 19.01 0.62
C ASP A 29 -10.56 17.54 0.57
N PRO A 30 -11.86 17.27 0.40
CA PRO A 30 -12.35 15.89 0.41
C PRO A 30 -11.84 15.06 -0.77
N ALA A 31 -11.55 15.69 -1.91
CA ALA A 31 -11.00 14.98 -3.06
C ALA A 31 -9.59 14.45 -2.75
N LEU A 32 -8.75 15.27 -2.15
CA LEU A 32 -7.39 14.88 -1.77
C LEU A 32 -7.41 13.81 -0.70
N LYS A 33 -8.30 13.94 0.28
CA LYS A 33 -8.49 12.93 1.32
C LYS A 33 -8.89 11.59 0.70
N GLY A 34 -9.84 11.61 -0.25
CA GLY A 34 -10.28 10.41 -0.96
C GLY A 34 -9.16 9.77 -1.76
N GLU A 35 -8.34 10.58 -2.45
CA GLU A 35 -7.17 10.06 -3.16
C GLU A 35 -6.20 9.37 -2.22
N GLY A 36 -5.96 9.96 -1.05
CA GLY A 36 -5.09 9.36 -0.05
C GLY A 36 -5.62 8.03 0.44
N GLN A 37 -6.92 7.94 0.68
CA GLN A 37 -7.56 6.68 1.11
C GLN A 37 -7.43 5.60 0.05
N VAL A 38 -7.64 5.94 -1.22
CA VAL A 38 -7.50 4.99 -2.32
C VAL A 38 -6.06 4.51 -2.44
N GLN A 39 -5.11 5.42 -2.33
CA GLN A 39 -3.69 5.07 -2.44
C GLN A 39 -3.23 4.20 -1.26
N GLU A 40 -3.72 4.47 -0.06
CA GLU A 40 -3.45 3.65 1.11
C GLU A 40 -4.03 2.25 0.93
N ALA A 41 -5.24 2.13 0.41
CA ALA A 41 -5.86 0.84 0.12
C ALA A 41 -5.07 0.05 -0.92
N LYS A 42 -4.58 0.72 -1.96
CA LYS A 42 -3.71 0.07 -2.96
C LYS A 42 -2.44 -0.46 -2.33
N GLY A 43 -1.83 0.31 -1.42
CA GLY A 43 -0.65 -0.13 -0.68
C GLY A 43 -0.92 -1.36 0.15
N ASP A 44 -2.06 -1.41 0.83
CA ASP A 44 -2.46 -2.57 1.61
C ASP A 44 -2.61 -3.81 0.73
N LEU A 45 -3.25 -3.67 -0.43
CA LEU A 45 -3.42 -4.78 -1.37
C LEU A 45 -2.07 -5.28 -1.88
N GLN A 46 -1.14 -4.38 -2.19
CA GLN A 46 0.19 -4.76 -2.66
C GLN A 46 0.96 -5.52 -1.58
N LYS A 47 0.82 -5.12 -0.32
CA LYS A 47 1.43 -5.85 0.79
C LYS A 47 0.85 -7.25 0.95
N VAL A 48 -0.46 -7.39 0.82
CA VAL A 48 -1.12 -8.69 0.89
C VAL A 48 -0.61 -9.60 -0.23
N VAL A 49 -0.51 -9.09 -1.45
CA VAL A 49 0.02 -9.84 -2.59
C VAL A 49 1.47 -10.25 -2.33
N GLY A 50 2.30 -9.34 -1.84
CA GLY A 50 3.69 -9.66 -1.51
C GLY A 50 3.81 -10.75 -0.45
N ASN A 51 2.98 -10.68 0.59
CA ASN A 51 2.96 -11.70 1.64
C ASN A 51 2.49 -13.04 1.12
N ALA A 52 1.48 -13.06 0.24
CA ALA A 52 0.99 -14.29 -0.37
C ALA A 52 2.07 -14.95 -1.24
N LYS A 53 2.78 -14.15 -2.04
CA LYS A 53 3.88 -14.65 -2.86
C LYS A 53 4.99 -15.26 -2.01
N SER A 54 5.33 -14.63 -0.90
CA SER A 54 6.35 -15.14 0.04
C SER A 54 5.91 -16.47 0.65
N ALA A 55 4.65 -16.58 1.05
CA ALA A 55 4.12 -17.82 1.63
C ALA A 55 4.14 -18.96 0.61
N ILE A 56 3.72 -18.68 -0.62
CA ILE A 56 3.73 -19.69 -1.69
C ILE A 56 5.16 -20.15 -1.98
N LYS A 57 6.10 -19.22 -2.04
CA LYS A 57 7.50 -19.55 -2.28
C LYS A 57 8.06 -20.45 -1.19
N LYS A 58 7.77 -20.15 0.07
CA LYS A 58 8.20 -20.97 1.19
C LYS A 58 7.62 -22.39 1.11
N ALA A 59 6.33 -22.48 0.77
CA ALA A 59 5.68 -23.79 0.63
C ALA A 59 6.29 -24.58 -0.51
N ALA A 60 6.63 -23.93 -1.62
CA ALA A 60 7.24 -24.59 -2.79
C ALA A 60 8.66 -25.06 -2.49
N ASP A 61 9.38 -24.41 -1.60
CA ASP A 61 10.75 -24.78 -1.23
C ASP A 61 10.81 -25.97 -0.26
N LEU A 62 9.70 -26.35 0.30
CA LEU A 62 9.62 -27.51 1.20
C LEU A 62 9.54 -28.80 0.39
#